data_884f392a4c071d2df93eb34859ea2f06
#
_entry.id   884f392a4c071d2df93eb34859ea2f06
#
_cell.length_a   1.000
_cell.length_b   1.000
_cell.length_c   1.000
_cell.angle_alpha   90.00
_cell.angle_beta   90.00
_cell.angle_gamma   90.00
#
_symmetry.space_group_name_H-M   'P 1'
#
loop_
_entity.id
_entity.type
_entity.pdbx_description
1 polymer ?
#
loop_
_entity_poly.entity_id
_entity_poly.type
_entity_poly.pdbx_seq_one_letter_code
_entity_poly.pdbx_strand_id
1 'polypeptide(L)'
;MEYVIENTKTTSGTREIPMSDEVYACFQRIIENRKKVKTEPMIDGKCGFLYLDKNDMPMVALHWEKYFQHICKKYNSIYKVQMPKVTPHVCRHTFCFNMAKSGMNPKTLQYLMGHSDIGVTMNTYTHIGYD
;
A
#
# COMPACT_ATOMS: atom_id res chain seq x y z
N MET A 1 -16.54 -17.44 0.80
CA MET A 1 -15.60 -16.45 1.39
C MET A 1 -16.40 -15.47 2.22
N GLU A 2 -16.00 -15.26 3.45
CA GLU A 2 -16.59 -14.26 4.34
C GLU A 2 -15.74 -12.99 4.33
N TYR A 3 -16.39 -11.84 4.08
CA TYR A 3 -15.72 -10.54 4.11
C TYR A 3 -15.84 -9.95 5.52
N VAL A 4 -14.71 -9.51 6.05
CA VAL A 4 -14.64 -8.85 7.36
C VAL A 4 -13.76 -7.60 7.28
N ILE A 5 -14.06 -6.61 8.12
CA ILE A 5 -13.20 -5.44 8.31
C ILE A 5 -12.51 -5.59 9.67
N GLU A 6 -11.21 -5.77 9.62
CA GLU A 6 -10.40 -5.93 10.83
C GLU A 6 -9.80 -4.60 11.26
N ASN A 7 -9.64 -4.44 12.56
CA ASN A 7 -8.85 -3.34 13.11
C ASN A 7 -7.36 -3.60 12.87
N THR A 8 -6.56 -2.53 12.92
CA THR A 8 -5.11 -2.66 12.87
C THR A 8 -4.60 -3.50 14.05
N LYS A 9 -3.54 -4.28 13.82
CA LYS A 9 -2.99 -5.19 14.85
C LYS A 9 -2.42 -4.45 16.05
N THR A 10 -1.94 -3.23 15.87
CA THR A 10 -1.33 -2.40 16.91
C THR A 10 -1.89 -0.99 16.87
N THR A 11 -1.80 -0.27 18.00
CA THR A 11 -2.17 1.16 18.08
C THR A 11 -1.37 1.99 17.07
N SER A 12 -0.09 1.68 16.88
CA SER A 12 0.79 2.36 15.91
C SER A 12 0.35 2.16 14.46
N GLY A 13 -0.42 1.13 14.16
CA GLY A 13 -0.99 0.91 12.83
C GLY A 13 -2.06 1.92 12.46
N THR A 14 -2.71 2.54 13.45
CA THR A 14 -3.72 3.58 13.25
C THR A 14 -3.02 4.94 13.24
N ARG A 15 -2.96 5.57 12.07
CA ARG A 15 -2.24 6.83 11.89
C ARG A 15 -2.74 7.60 10.68
N GLU A 16 -2.36 8.85 10.61
CA GLU A 16 -2.59 9.73 9.47
C GLU A 16 -1.30 9.87 8.66
N ILE A 17 -1.39 9.66 7.36
CA ILE A 17 -0.27 9.80 6.44
C ILE A 17 -0.57 10.97 5.51
N PRO A 18 0.28 12.00 5.45
CA PRO A 18 0.07 13.11 4.53
C PRO A 18 0.23 12.64 3.09
N MET A 19 -0.59 13.16 2.20
CA MET A 19 -0.50 12.89 0.78
C MET A 19 0.26 14.00 0.07
N SER A 20 1.14 13.63 -0.88
CA SER A 20 1.66 14.58 -1.85
C SER A 20 0.54 15.01 -2.82
N ASP A 21 0.76 16.11 -3.54
CA ASP A 21 -0.20 16.58 -4.53
C ASP A 21 -0.47 15.55 -5.62
N GLU A 22 0.56 14.81 -6.03
CA GLU A 22 0.43 13.74 -7.02
C GLU A 22 -0.43 12.57 -6.50
N VAL A 23 -0.22 12.17 -5.25
CA VAL A 23 -1.02 11.11 -4.62
C VAL A 23 -2.48 11.56 -4.48
N TYR A 24 -2.71 12.78 -4.03
CA TYR A 24 -4.05 13.36 -3.92
C TYR A 24 -4.77 13.35 -5.27
N ALA A 25 -4.12 13.84 -6.32
CA ALA A 25 -4.67 13.84 -7.67
C ALA A 25 -4.96 12.42 -8.18
N CYS A 26 -4.09 11.45 -7.84
CA CYS A 26 -4.29 10.04 -8.17
C CYS A 26 -5.58 9.49 -7.53
N PHE A 27 -5.77 9.72 -6.24
CA PHE A 27 -6.99 9.30 -5.55
C PHE A 27 -8.25 9.98 -6.07
N GLN A 28 -8.17 11.26 -6.43
CA GLN A 28 -9.30 11.94 -7.08
C GLN A 28 -9.70 11.24 -8.38
N ARG A 29 -8.73 10.89 -9.23
CA ARG A 29 -9.00 10.15 -10.47
C ARG A 29 -9.61 8.77 -10.20
N ILE A 30 -9.12 8.07 -9.19
CA ILE A 30 -9.66 6.76 -8.79
C ILE A 30 -11.13 6.89 -8.38
N ILE A 31 -11.45 7.89 -7.57
CA ILE A 31 -12.83 8.13 -7.12
C ILE A 31 -13.75 8.50 -8.30
N GLU A 32 -13.30 9.39 -9.17
CA GLU A 32 -14.08 9.83 -10.34
C GLU A 32 -14.34 8.69 -11.34
N ASN A 33 -13.37 7.80 -11.51
CA ASN A 33 -13.46 6.66 -12.44
C ASN A 33 -13.94 5.38 -11.76
N ARG A 34 -14.34 5.47 -10.50
CA ARG A 34 -14.84 4.31 -9.77
C ARG A 34 -16.03 3.70 -10.48
N LYS A 35 -16.04 2.39 -10.58
CA LYS A 35 -17.14 1.62 -11.16
C LYS A 35 -18.45 1.96 -10.44
N LYS A 36 -19.47 2.32 -11.23
CA LYS A 36 -20.82 2.52 -10.70
C LYS A 36 -21.50 1.16 -10.55
N VAL A 37 -22.03 0.89 -9.38
CA VAL A 37 -22.74 -0.36 -9.07
C VAL A 37 -24.17 -0.08 -8.69
N LYS A 38 -25.08 -1.02 -9.01
CA LYS A 38 -26.50 -0.89 -8.68
C LYS A 38 -26.74 -0.94 -7.17
N THR A 39 -26.01 -1.80 -6.48
CA THR A 39 -26.08 -1.97 -5.03
C THR A 39 -24.66 -1.93 -4.48
N GLU A 40 -24.38 -0.98 -3.60
CA GLU A 40 -23.10 -0.90 -2.93
C GLU A 40 -22.90 -2.07 -1.99
N PRO A 41 -21.77 -2.81 -2.09
CA PRO A 41 -21.48 -3.84 -1.12
C PRO A 41 -21.29 -3.23 0.27
N MET A 42 -21.93 -3.82 1.25
CA MET A 42 -21.82 -3.39 2.65
C MET A 42 -21.16 -4.50 3.46
N ILE A 43 -20.04 -4.16 4.10
CA ILE A 43 -19.27 -5.07 4.95
C ILE A 43 -19.14 -4.44 6.33
N ASP A 44 -19.62 -5.12 7.36
CA ASP A 44 -19.57 -4.64 8.75
C ASP A 44 -20.05 -3.19 8.91
N GLY A 45 -21.16 -2.84 8.23
CA GLY A 45 -21.76 -1.52 8.27
C GLY A 45 -21.05 -0.46 7.44
N LYS A 46 -20.06 -0.82 6.64
CA LYS A 46 -19.30 0.10 5.78
C LYS A 46 -19.52 -0.18 4.31
N CYS A 47 -19.57 0.88 3.52
CA CYS A 47 -19.74 0.82 2.07
C CYS A 47 -18.88 1.91 1.40
N GLY A 48 -18.94 2.00 0.07
CA GLY A 48 -18.15 2.99 -0.67
C GLY A 48 -16.68 2.59 -0.82
N PHE A 49 -16.38 1.29 -0.89
CA PHE A 49 -15.01 0.79 -1.10
C PHE A 49 -14.47 1.30 -2.44
N LEU A 50 -13.22 1.78 -2.44
CA LEU A 50 -12.61 2.37 -3.63
C LEU A 50 -12.35 1.36 -4.75
N TYR A 51 -12.00 0.13 -4.37
CA TYR A 51 -11.57 -0.89 -5.32
C TYR A 51 -12.52 -2.08 -5.28
N LEU A 52 -13.17 -2.33 -6.40
CA LEU A 52 -14.13 -3.43 -6.55
C LEU A 52 -13.61 -4.43 -7.57
N ASP A 53 -13.92 -5.70 -7.33
CA ASP A 53 -13.62 -6.77 -8.26
C ASP A 53 -14.69 -6.88 -9.38
N LYS A 54 -14.57 -7.89 -10.23
CA LYS A 54 -15.53 -8.12 -11.32
C LYS A 54 -16.95 -8.43 -10.85
N ASN A 55 -17.10 -8.86 -9.59
CA ASN A 55 -18.38 -9.21 -8.98
C ASN A 55 -18.93 -8.06 -8.11
N ASP A 56 -18.40 -6.85 -8.24
CA ASP A 56 -18.79 -5.66 -7.49
C ASP A 56 -18.54 -5.79 -5.97
N MET A 57 -17.62 -6.66 -5.57
CA MET A 57 -17.21 -6.84 -4.18
C MET A 57 -15.85 -6.16 -3.93
N PRO A 58 -15.56 -5.77 -2.69
CA PRO A 58 -14.25 -5.17 -2.36
C PRO A 58 -13.09 -6.09 -2.73
N MET A 59 -12.03 -5.51 -3.28
CA MET A 59 -10.81 -6.26 -3.56
C MET A 59 -10.13 -6.67 -2.26
N VAL A 60 -9.68 -7.93 -2.21
CA VAL A 60 -8.94 -8.50 -1.06
C VAL A 60 -7.47 -8.70 -1.43
N ALA A 61 -6.65 -9.07 -0.43
CA ALA A 61 -5.19 -9.21 -0.60
C ALA A 61 -4.79 -10.07 -1.81
N LEU A 62 -5.49 -11.18 -2.06
CA LEU A 62 -5.22 -12.07 -3.18
C LEU A 62 -5.39 -11.38 -4.54
N HIS A 63 -6.38 -10.50 -4.68
CA HIS A 63 -6.58 -9.72 -5.90
C HIS A 63 -5.39 -8.80 -6.17
N TRP A 64 -4.87 -8.13 -5.14
CA TRP A 64 -3.70 -7.25 -5.26
C TRP A 64 -2.44 -8.03 -5.59
N GLU A 65 -2.25 -9.18 -4.99
CA GLU A 65 -1.12 -10.07 -5.29
C GLU A 65 -1.11 -10.47 -6.77
N LYS A 66 -2.24 -10.92 -7.29
CA LYS A 66 -2.39 -11.28 -8.70
C LYS A 66 -2.19 -10.07 -9.63
N TYR A 67 -2.68 -8.91 -9.24
CA TYR A 67 -2.54 -7.68 -10.01
C TYR A 67 -1.05 -7.30 -10.16
N PHE A 68 -0.29 -7.32 -9.07
CA PHE A 68 1.15 -7.06 -9.11
C PHE A 68 1.91 -8.10 -9.94
N GLN A 69 1.58 -9.37 -9.80
CA GLN A 69 2.16 -10.45 -10.62
C GLN A 69 1.90 -10.21 -12.11
N HIS A 70 0.68 -9.83 -12.46
CA HIS A 70 0.30 -9.54 -13.84
C HIS A 70 1.10 -8.36 -14.42
N ILE A 71 1.25 -7.28 -13.66
CA ILE A 71 2.03 -6.11 -14.08
C ILE A 71 3.49 -6.50 -14.33
N CYS A 72 4.12 -7.22 -13.40
CA CYS A 72 5.51 -7.67 -13.55
C CYS A 72 5.68 -8.56 -14.78
N LYS A 73 4.76 -9.51 -14.97
CA LYS A 73 4.78 -10.42 -16.12
C LYS A 73 4.64 -9.66 -17.44
N LYS A 74 3.71 -8.71 -17.51
CA LYS A 74 3.49 -7.89 -18.69
C LYS A 74 4.71 -7.03 -19.01
N TYR A 75 5.29 -6.38 -18.01
CA TYR A 75 6.52 -5.61 -18.19
C TYR A 75 7.65 -6.48 -18.73
N ASN A 76 7.86 -7.64 -18.11
CA ASN A 76 8.94 -8.56 -18.47
C ASN A 76 8.77 -9.18 -19.87
N SER A 77 7.54 -9.21 -20.38
CA SER A 77 7.28 -9.66 -21.76
C SER A 77 7.62 -8.58 -22.81
N ILE A 78 7.71 -7.32 -22.42
CA ILE A 78 7.92 -6.20 -23.30
C ILE A 78 9.40 -5.74 -23.28
N TYR A 79 9.99 -5.71 -22.09
CA TYR A 79 11.32 -5.12 -21.88
C TYR A 79 12.40 -6.17 -21.69
N LYS A 80 13.58 -5.90 -22.28
CA LYS A 80 14.74 -6.79 -22.19
C LYS A 80 15.29 -6.87 -20.76
N VAL A 81 15.38 -5.71 -20.09
CA VAL A 81 15.78 -5.66 -18.68
C VAL A 81 14.59 -6.08 -17.83
N GLN A 82 14.73 -7.18 -17.13
CA GLN A 82 13.64 -7.78 -16.37
C GLN A 82 13.42 -7.04 -15.05
N MET A 83 12.15 -6.82 -14.72
CA MET A 83 11.75 -6.29 -13.42
C MET A 83 11.81 -7.42 -12.38
N PRO A 84 12.42 -7.19 -11.21
CA PRO A 84 12.35 -8.15 -10.12
C PRO A 84 10.90 -8.29 -9.63
N LYS A 85 10.64 -9.30 -8.83
CA LYS A 85 9.32 -9.51 -8.23
C LYS A 85 8.95 -8.29 -7.36
N VAL A 86 7.89 -7.58 -7.75
CA VAL A 86 7.35 -6.43 -7.01
C VAL A 86 6.02 -6.83 -6.38
N THR A 87 5.88 -6.54 -5.10
CA THR A 87 4.66 -6.77 -4.31
C THR A 87 4.33 -5.49 -3.56
N PRO A 88 3.10 -5.34 -2.99
CA PRO A 88 2.80 -4.22 -2.10
C PRO A 88 3.80 -4.11 -0.95
N HIS A 89 4.25 -5.22 -0.41
CA HIS A 89 5.22 -5.26 0.67
C HIS A 89 6.60 -4.73 0.24
N VAL A 90 7.03 -5.06 -0.97
CA VAL A 90 8.25 -4.50 -1.58
C VAL A 90 8.13 -2.97 -1.73
N CYS A 91 6.98 -2.48 -2.17
CA CYS A 91 6.73 -1.03 -2.26
C CYS A 91 6.83 -0.35 -0.89
N ARG A 92 6.29 -0.99 0.15
CA ARG A 92 6.39 -0.51 1.54
C ARG A 92 7.85 -0.43 2.01
N HIS A 93 8.63 -1.47 1.78
CA HIS A 93 10.06 -1.50 2.11
C HIS A 93 10.85 -0.45 1.34
N THR A 94 10.57 -0.30 0.06
CA THR A 94 11.23 0.70 -0.79
C THR A 94 10.96 2.12 -0.31
N PHE A 95 9.73 2.42 0.06
CA PHE A 95 9.38 3.72 0.65
C PHE A 95 10.19 3.97 1.92
N CYS A 96 10.20 3.00 2.83
CA CYS A 96 10.93 3.11 4.10
C CYS A 96 12.42 3.37 3.86
N PHE A 97 13.03 2.58 2.99
CA PHE A 97 14.44 2.73 2.62
C PHE A 97 14.74 4.11 2.01
N ASN A 98 13.93 4.55 1.05
CA ASN A 98 14.13 5.84 0.38
C ASN A 98 13.98 7.02 1.34
N MET A 99 13.01 6.96 2.24
CA MET A 99 12.82 8.02 3.24
C MET A 99 13.97 8.07 4.23
N ALA A 100 14.42 6.92 4.70
CA ALA A 100 15.60 6.84 5.58
C ALA A 100 16.85 7.38 4.87
N LYS A 101 17.08 6.99 3.63
CA LYS A 101 18.20 7.44 2.81
C LYS A 101 18.18 8.94 2.55
N SER A 102 16.99 9.54 2.44
CA SER A 102 16.85 11.00 2.27
C SER A 102 17.10 11.80 3.55
N GLY A 103 17.34 11.14 4.68
CA GLY A 103 17.63 11.80 5.95
C GLY A 103 16.41 12.08 6.82
N MET A 104 15.28 11.42 6.55
CA MET A 104 14.09 11.59 7.39
C MET A 104 14.40 11.19 8.84
N ASN A 105 13.87 11.96 9.79
CA ASN A 105 14.00 11.64 11.21
C ASN A 105 13.43 10.25 11.51
N PRO A 106 14.15 9.36 12.23
CA PRO A 106 13.68 8.00 12.49
C PRO A 106 12.32 7.91 13.20
N LYS A 107 12.04 8.82 14.12
CA LYS A 107 10.74 8.87 14.81
C LYS A 107 9.60 9.21 13.86
N THR A 108 9.84 10.13 12.92
CA THR A 108 8.86 10.49 11.90
C THR A 108 8.58 9.28 10.99
N LEU A 109 9.63 8.60 10.55
CA LEU A 109 9.50 7.41 9.71
C LEU A 109 8.81 6.27 10.45
N GLN A 110 9.14 6.07 11.73
CA GLN A 110 8.43 5.10 12.59
C GLN A 110 6.92 5.34 12.58
N TYR A 111 6.51 6.59 12.76
CA TYR A 111 5.09 6.96 12.73
C TYR A 111 4.45 6.68 11.38
N LEU A 112 5.07 7.15 10.28
CA LEU A 112 4.53 6.97 8.93
C LEU A 112 4.39 5.49 8.55
N MET A 113 5.37 4.68 8.95
CA MET A 113 5.35 3.23 8.69
C MET A 113 4.41 2.46 9.60
N GLY A 114 4.00 3.05 10.72
CA GLY A 114 3.18 2.37 11.71
C GLY A 114 3.94 1.29 12.49
N HIS A 115 5.26 1.46 12.64
CA HIS A 115 6.08 0.53 13.44
C HIS A 115 5.84 0.76 14.93
N SER A 116 5.44 -0.27 15.66
CA SER A 116 5.26 -0.21 17.11
C SER A 116 6.59 -0.12 17.86
N ASP A 117 7.65 -0.67 17.29
CA ASP A 117 9.02 -0.67 17.83
C ASP A 117 9.94 0.15 16.93
N ILE A 118 10.64 1.11 17.52
CA ILE A 118 11.63 1.93 16.81
C ILE A 118 12.78 1.09 16.25
N GLY A 119 13.09 -0.05 16.84
CA GLY A 119 14.14 -0.96 16.37
C GLY A 119 13.90 -1.43 14.94
N VAL A 120 12.66 -1.67 14.56
CA VAL A 120 12.29 -2.05 13.19
C VAL A 120 12.66 -0.95 12.19
N THR A 121 12.37 0.31 12.54
CA THR A 121 12.74 1.47 11.73
C THR A 121 14.25 1.67 11.70
N MET A 122 14.92 1.58 12.84
CA MET A 122 16.35 1.78 12.95
C MET A 122 17.17 0.75 12.18
N ASN A 123 16.68 -0.48 12.02
CA ASN A 123 17.31 -1.48 11.17
C ASN A 123 17.49 -0.98 9.73
N THR A 124 16.54 -0.22 9.20
CA THR A 124 16.66 0.39 7.88
C THR A 124 17.82 1.37 7.81
N TYR A 125 17.97 2.23 8.82
CA TYR A 125 19.09 3.19 8.89
C TYR A 125 20.44 2.50 9.01
N THR A 126 20.52 1.41 9.77
CA THR A 126 21.73 0.61 9.89
C THR A 126 22.17 0.03 8.54
N HIS A 127 21.23 -0.49 7.76
CA HIS A 127 21.51 -1.06 6.43
C HIS A 127 21.92 -0.02 5.38
N ILE A 128 21.63 1.25 5.58
CA ILE A 128 22.05 2.33 4.68
C ILE A 128 23.52 2.73 4.92
N GLY A 129 24.12 2.29 6.04
CA GLY A 129 25.51 2.59 6.36
C GLY A 129 25.72 3.96 6.99
N TYR A 130 24.77 4.43 7.75
CA TYR A 130 24.99 5.55 8.68
C TYR A 130 25.75 4.99 9.89
N ASP A 131 27.03 5.08 9.81
CA ASP A 131 27.92 4.79 10.93
C ASP A 131 27.96 5.98 11.90
#